data_d88a806b9d6b24c4e87cba159fbb5380
#
_entry.id   d88a806b9d6b24c4e87cba159fbb5380
#
_cell.length_a   1.000
_cell.length_b   1.000
_cell.length_c   1.000
_cell.angle_alpha   90.00
_cell.angle_beta   90.00
_cell.angle_gamma   90.00
#
_symmetry.space_group_name_H-M   'P 1'
#
loop_
_entity.id
_entity.type
_entity.pdbx_description
1 polymer ?
#
loop_
_entity_poly.entity_id
_entity_poly.type
_entity_poly.pdbx_seq_one_letter_code
_entity_poly.pdbx_strand_id
1 'polypeptide(L)'
;MRNMMDFPSNIRCLSVIAHVDHGKSTLTDSLVSKAGIIAAKNAGDARFTDTRQDEQDRCITIKSTGISMYFEYDIRTYFKDMRDGETEDDKMKKSVVEEWVDSIAEEGPQKYLINLIDSPGHVDFSSEVTAALRVTDGALVVVDCIEGVCVQTETVLRQALAELIKPVLHVNKLDRVFLELNLDPEEAYQSFNKAIETVNVVIATYQNSILLEKEGLDMQVHPEEGTVSFGSGLQQWAFTLRSFAIKYASKFGMPVRKLMNKLWGDNFYNPKTNKFTKKNKTNELDRCFVQFIMQPISKMISNVIELKKNKKGKMVYRKMCTNLGIELKKEELEWQDSHPKKLLKAIMQKWMPAAESLLEMIVAHLPAPNIAQRYRAGGLYEGPIDDECFHAIKHCAADTIMFNGEERPAPLMMYISKMIPVSQKSARFFAFGRVFSGTVRAGMKARLMTPDYVPGGKLGLYKKSIQRVVIMMGRYTEDVPSIPAGNTCALVGIDQYIIKTGTISTSEVAHILKDMKYSVSPVVRVSVKCKDGKDLPKLVEGLKRLSKSDPLVVCSTEEKTGESIIACAG
;
A
#
# COMPACT_ATOMS: atom_id res chain seq x y z
N MET A 1 1.21 -12.35 -15.54
CA MET A 1 0.20 -11.69 -14.67
C MET A 1 -1.18 -12.36 -14.76
N ARG A 2 -1.76 -12.58 -15.95
CA ARG A 2 -3.14 -13.12 -16.04
C ARG A 2 -3.33 -14.43 -15.24
N ASN A 3 -2.44 -15.41 -15.40
CA ASN A 3 -2.52 -16.70 -14.67
C ASN A 3 -2.40 -16.57 -13.13
N MET A 4 -1.82 -15.48 -12.62
CA MET A 4 -1.73 -15.23 -11.17
C MET A 4 -3.02 -14.62 -10.61
N MET A 5 -3.84 -14.01 -11.46
CA MET A 5 -5.11 -13.42 -11.05
C MET A 5 -6.14 -14.45 -10.62
N ASP A 6 -5.98 -15.70 -11.04
CA ASP A 6 -6.88 -16.80 -10.71
C ASP A 6 -6.66 -17.36 -9.29
N PHE A 7 -5.62 -16.89 -8.58
CA PHE A 7 -5.27 -17.32 -7.22
C PHE A 7 -5.44 -16.17 -6.21
N PRO A 8 -6.65 -15.93 -5.66
CA PRO A 8 -6.90 -14.83 -4.74
C PRO A 8 -6.00 -14.81 -3.51
N SER A 9 -5.55 -15.97 -3.02
CA SER A 9 -4.63 -16.10 -1.89
C SER A 9 -3.25 -15.49 -2.16
N ASN A 10 -2.83 -15.42 -3.42
CA ASN A 10 -1.54 -14.86 -3.84
C ASN A 10 -1.64 -13.40 -4.31
N ILE A 11 -2.80 -12.77 -4.14
CA ILE A 11 -3.01 -11.36 -4.47
C ILE A 11 -2.85 -10.51 -3.21
N ARG A 12 -2.28 -9.32 -3.36
CA ARG A 12 -2.28 -8.27 -2.34
C ARG A 12 -2.76 -6.98 -2.98
N CYS A 13 -3.85 -6.43 -2.45
CA CYS A 13 -4.38 -5.13 -2.87
C CYS A 13 -4.10 -4.11 -1.77
N LEU A 14 -3.25 -3.14 -2.04
CA LEU A 14 -2.86 -2.15 -1.04
C LEU A 14 -2.84 -0.72 -1.59
N SER A 15 -3.08 0.23 -0.70
CA SER A 15 -2.85 1.65 -0.93
C SER A 15 -1.61 2.12 -0.17
N VAL A 16 -0.88 3.08 -0.74
CA VAL A 16 0.19 3.79 -0.03
C VAL A 16 -0.37 5.09 0.51
N ILE A 17 -0.32 5.27 1.82
CA ILE A 17 -0.83 6.45 2.51
C ILE A 17 0.29 7.14 3.28
N ALA A 18 0.37 8.47 3.15
CA ALA A 18 1.39 9.27 3.80
C ALA A 18 0.95 10.72 3.89
N HIS A 19 1.54 11.47 4.80
CA HIS A 19 1.50 12.93 4.75
C HIS A 19 2.26 13.45 3.52
N VAL A 20 1.99 14.70 3.11
CA VAL A 20 2.77 15.40 2.07
C VAL A 20 4.26 15.39 2.48
N ASP A 21 5.13 15.22 1.53
CA ASP A 21 6.59 15.18 1.70
C ASP A 21 7.17 14.06 2.59
N HIS A 22 6.38 13.12 3.10
CA HIS A 22 6.91 11.94 3.80
C HIS A 22 7.60 10.90 2.88
N GLY A 23 7.67 11.17 1.57
CA GLY A 23 8.43 10.38 0.60
C GLY A 23 7.67 9.19 0.00
N LYS A 24 6.34 9.28 -0.06
CA LYS A 24 5.46 8.26 -0.65
C LYS A 24 5.87 7.89 -2.08
N SER A 25 5.93 8.86 -3.00
CA SER A 25 6.21 8.62 -4.43
C SER A 25 7.61 8.06 -4.67
N THR A 26 8.63 8.50 -3.90
CA THR A 26 9.99 7.93 -3.98
C THR A 26 10.06 6.47 -3.53
N LEU A 27 9.25 6.12 -2.52
CA LEU A 27 9.13 4.75 -2.04
C LEU A 27 8.41 3.86 -3.08
N THR A 28 7.31 4.36 -3.66
CA THR A 28 6.56 3.69 -4.72
C THR A 28 7.44 3.44 -5.94
N ASP A 29 8.27 4.41 -6.36
CA ASP A 29 9.24 4.23 -7.44
C ASP A 29 10.23 3.09 -7.16
N SER A 30 10.64 2.90 -5.92
CA SER A 30 11.52 1.79 -5.52
C SER A 30 10.85 0.42 -5.73
N LEU A 31 9.55 0.31 -5.40
CA LEU A 31 8.75 -0.89 -5.63
C LEU A 31 8.56 -1.16 -7.13
N VAL A 32 8.19 -0.14 -7.89
CA VAL A 32 7.98 -0.22 -9.34
C VAL A 32 9.26 -0.57 -10.09
N SER A 33 10.41 -0.09 -9.61
CA SER A 33 11.72 -0.44 -10.16
C SER A 33 12.05 -1.93 -9.96
N LYS A 34 11.76 -2.50 -8.79
CA LYS A 34 11.96 -3.92 -8.53
C LYS A 34 11.10 -4.80 -9.43
N ALA A 35 9.89 -4.33 -9.76
CA ALA A 35 9.01 -5.00 -10.73
C ALA A 35 9.52 -4.92 -12.19
N GLY A 36 10.63 -4.23 -12.45
CA GLY A 36 11.22 -4.08 -13.77
C GLY A 36 10.50 -3.10 -14.71
N ILE A 37 9.56 -2.32 -14.19
CA ILE A 37 8.77 -1.36 -14.98
C ILE A 37 9.60 -0.11 -15.28
N ILE A 38 10.44 0.33 -14.34
CA ILE A 38 11.40 1.42 -14.53
C ILE A 38 12.83 0.96 -14.23
N ALA A 39 13.80 1.64 -14.85
CA ALA A 39 15.21 1.35 -14.60
C ALA A 39 15.62 1.77 -13.18
N ALA A 40 16.38 0.92 -12.47
CA ALA A 40 16.80 1.15 -11.09
C ALA A 40 17.52 2.49 -10.86
N LYS A 41 18.27 3.00 -11.86
CA LYS A 41 18.95 4.29 -11.79
C LYS A 41 18.00 5.50 -11.73
N ASN A 42 16.77 5.34 -12.21
CA ASN A 42 15.76 6.40 -12.29
C ASN A 42 14.76 6.33 -11.10
N ALA A 43 14.81 5.27 -10.30
CA ALA A 43 13.91 5.11 -9.16
C ALA A 43 14.21 6.18 -8.07
N GLY A 44 13.15 6.78 -7.55
CA GLY A 44 13.21 7.91 -6.63
C GLY A 44 13.15 9.29 -7.28
N ASP A 45 13.55 9.39 -8.56
CA ASP A 45 13.50 10.64 -9.33
C ASP A 45 12.40 10.61 -10.42
N ALA A 46 12.01 9.40 -10.86
CA ALA A 46 11.10 9.21 -11.99
C ALA A 46 9.65 9.62 -11.72
N ARG A 47 9.21 9.54 -10.45
CA ARG A 47 7.81 9.76 -10.05
C ARG A 47 6.84 9.10 -11.05
N PHE A 48 7.01 7.81 -11.22
CA PHE A 48 6.31 7.05 -12.27
C PHE A 48 4.78 7.10 -12.13
N THR A 49 4.30 7.22 -10.90
CA THR A 49 2.88 7.31 -10.56
C THR A 49 2.27 8.67 -10.85
N ASP A 50 3.08 9.74 -10.91
CA ASP A 50 2.63 11.09 -11.25
C ASP A 50 2.49 11.21 -12.77
N THR A 51 1.30 10.92 -13.28
CA THR A 51 1.03 10.80 -14.72
C THR A 51 0.70 12.13 -15.40
N ARG A 52 0.32 13.16 -14.62
CA ARG A 52 -0.10 14.46 -15.09
C ARG A 52 1.08 15.45 -15.07
N GLN A 53 1.06 16.42 -15.98
CA GLN A 53 2.10 17.45 -16.06
C GLN A 53 2.09 18.35 -14.80
N ASP A 54 0.91 18.72 -14.30
CA ASP A 54 0.75 19.53 -13.09
C ASP A 54 1.23 18.83 -11.81
N GLU A 55 1.12 17.48 -11.73
CA GLU A 55 1.72 16.68 -10.66
C GLU A 55 3.25 16.74 -10.69
N GLN A 56 3.82 16.60 -11.89
CA GLN A 56 5.27 16.63 -12.10
C GLN A 56 5.84 18.03 -11.80
N ASP A 57 5.21 19.08 -12.30
CA ASP A 57 5.65 20.46 -12.13
C ASP A 57 5.60 20.92 -10.67
N ARG A 58 4.59 20.48 -9.92
CA ARG A 58 4.38 20.83 -8.50
C ARG A 58 4.95 19.81 -7.53
N CYS A 59 5.42 18.67 -8.04
CA CYS A 59 5.94 17.58 -7.22
C CYS A 59 4.93 17.02 -6.20
N ILE A 60 3.62 17.06 -6.50
CA ILE A 60 2.53 16.59 -5.63
C ILE A 60 1.64 15.63 -6.41
N THR A 61 1.39 14.45 -5.87
CA THR A 61 0.40 13.51 -6.43
C THR A 61 -1.01 14.07 -6.22
N ILE A 62 -1.78 14.22 -7.30
CA ILE A 62 -3.15 14.75 -7.30
C ILE A 62 -4.17 13.62 -7.49
N LYS A 63 -3.91 12.71 -8.41
CA LYS A 63 -4.77 11.58 -8.75
C LYS A 63 -4.16 10.25 -8.34
N SER A 64 -4.95 9.39 -7.72
CA SER A 64 -4.47 8.05 -7.39
C SER A 64 -4.28 7.19 -8.64
N THR A 65 -3.14 6.48 -8.70
CA THR A 65 -2.73 5.67 -9.84
C THR A 65 -2.55 4.22 -9.40
N GLY A 66 -3.16 3.28 -10.14
CA GLY A 66 -3.04 1.84 -9.89
C GLY A 66 -1.89 1.22 -10.69
N ILE A 67 -1.14 0.34 -10.05
CA ILE A 67 -0.06 -0.44 -10.66
C ILE A 67 -0.17 -1.88 -10.20
N SER A 68 -0.18 -2.81 -11.14
CA SER A 68 -0.08 -4.25 -10.84
C SER A 68 1.36 -4.71 -11.02
N MET A 69 1.92 -5.32 -9.99
CA MET A 69 3.31 -5.78 -9.93
C MET A 69 3.37 -7.27 -9.61
N TYR A 70 4.45 -7.87 -9.99
CA TYR A 70 4.75 -9.27 -9.74
C TYR A 70 5.96 -9.39 -8.81
N PHE A 71 5.87 -10.34 -7.85
CA PHE A 71 6.94 -10.62 -6.90
C PHE A 71 6.99 -12.13 -6.57
N GLU A 72 8.20 -12.70 -6.53
CA GLU A 72 8.42 -14.08 -6.10
C GLU A 72 8.99 -14.09 -4.69
N TYR A 73 8.36 -14.86 -3.80
CA TYR A 73 8.79 -14.97 -2.42
C TYR A 73 8.42 -16.31 -1.80
N ASP A 74 9.34 -16.88 -1.01
CA ASP A 74 9.07 -18.08 -0.23
C ASP A 74 8.53 -17.70 1.16
N ILE A 75 7.21 -17.63 1.24
CA ILE A 75 6.51 -17.26 2.48
C ILE A 75 6.65 -18.31 3.58
N ARG A 76 6.89 -19.57 3.24
CA ARG A 76 7.09 -20.63 4.25
C ARG A 76 8.36 -20.43 5.04
N THR A 77 9.45 -20.03 4.39
CA THR A 77 10.71 -19.68 5.07
C THR A 77 10.47 -18.52 6.04
N TYR A 78 9.67 -17.52 5.67
CA TYR A 78 9.31 -16.43 6.58
C TYR A 78 8.62 -16.96 7.84
N PHE A 79 7.53 -17.71 7.69
CA PHE A 79 6.76 -18.21 8.83
C PHE A 79 7.49 -19.29 9.63
N LYS A 80 8.38 -20.08 9.01
CA LYS A 80 9.26 -21.00 9.72
C LYS A 80 10.15 -20.23 10.71
N ASP A 81 10.79 -19.14 10.26
CA ASP A 81 11.61 -18.28 11.12
C ASP A 81 10.80 -17.64 12.25
N MET A 82 9.55 -17.24 11.96
CA MET A 82 8.66 -16.59 12.94
C MET A 82 8.08 -17.57 13.96
N ARG A 83 7.86 -18.84 13.59
CA ARG A 83 7.36 -19.89 14.49
C ARG A 83 8.45 -20.56 15.31
N ASP A 84 9.72 -20.45 14.90
CA ASP A 84 10.82 -21.06 15.61
C ASP A 84 10.96 -20.49 17.02
N GLY A 85 10.75 -21.35 18.02
CA GLY A 85 10.78 -20.99 19.43
C GLY A 85 9.48 -20.45 20.03
N GLU A 86 8.32 -20.61 19.35
CA GLU A 86 7.00 -20.37 19.93
C GLU A 86 6.66 -21.36 21.05
N THR A 87 5.90 -20.88 22.03
CA THR A 87 5.33 -21.73 23.07
C THR A 87 4.07 -22.43 22.56
N GLU A 88 3.57 -23.46 23.28
CA GLU A 88 2.33 -24.14 22.88
C GLU A 88 1.11 -23.22 22.92
N ASP A 89 1.07 -22.26 23.83
CA ASP A 89 0.01 -21.23 23.91
C ASP A 89 0.04 -20.27 22.71
N ASP A 90 1.25 -19.93 22.20
CA ASP A 90 1.40 -19.12 21.00
C ASP A 90 0.89 -19.86 19.75
N LYS A 91 1.09 -21.17 19.68
CA LYS A 91 0.62 -22.02 18.57
C LYS A 91 -0.91 -22.12 18.46
N MET A 92 -1.64 -21.93 19.57
CA MET A 92 -3.10 -21.93 19.56
C MET A 92 -3.71 -20.67 18.94
N LYS A 93 -2.94 -19.59 18.82
CA LYS A 93 -3.38 -18.31 18.22
C LYS A 93 -2.86 -18.15 16.79
N LYS A 94 -3.07 -19.15 15.94
CA LYS A 94 -2.72 -19.02 14.53
C LYS A 94 -3.50 -17.90 13.87
N SER A 95 -2.80 -17.01 13.20
CA SER A 95 -3.44 -16.01 12.36
C SER A 95 -4.07 -16.67 11.13
N VAL A 96 -5.11 -16.07 10.57
CA VAL A 96 -5.77 -16.57 9.33
C VAL A 96 -4.78 -16.67 8.17
N VAL A 97 -3.73 -15.83 8.17
CA VAL A 97 -2.64 -15.88 7.18
C VAL A 97 -1.78 -17.13 7.36
N GLU A 98 -1.54 -17.56 8.60
CA GLU A 98 -0.76 -18.77 8.89
C GLU A 98 -1.49 -20.04 8.52
N GLU A 99 -2.81 -20.11 8.73
CA GLU A 99 -3.64 -21.22 8.24
C GLU A 99 -3.56 -21.37 6.72
N TRP A 100 -3.56 -20.24 6.01
CA TRP A 100 -3.39 -20.23 4.58
C TRP A 100 -1.99 -20.72 4.17
N VAL A 101 -0.91 -20.31 4.86
CA VAL A 101 0.46 -20.78 4.57
C VAL A 101 0.57 -22.29 4.74
N ASP A 102 -0.06 -22.87 5.77
CA ASP A 102 -0.09 -24.31 5.98
C ASP A 102 -0.82 -25.06 4.85
N SER A 103 -1.75 -24.40 4.17
CA SER A 103 -2.49 -24.97 3.03
C SER A 103 -1.72 -24.95 1.70
N ILE A 104 -0.60 -24.24 1.61
CA ILE A 104 0.22 -24.19 0.38
C ILE A 104 0.91 -25.54 0.18
N ALA A 105 0.57 -26.24 -0.90
CA ALA A 105 1.11 -27.57 -1.20
C ALA A 105 2.52 -27.55 -1.80
N GLU A 106 2.87 -26.47 -2.52
CA GLU A 106 4.13 -26.35 -3.26
C GLU A 106 5.28 -25.86 -2.37
N GLU A 107 6.43 -26.51 -2.47
CA GLU A 107 7.68 -26.03 -1.88
C GLU A 107 8.37 -25.02 -2.81
N GLY A 108 9.05 -24.03 -2.21
CA GLY A 108 9.80 -23.02 -2.93
C GLY A 108 9.08 -21.66 -3.08
N PRO A 109 9.65 -20.72 -3.86
CA PRO A 109 9.11 -19.38 -3.98
C PRO A 109 7.77 -19.37 -4.75
N GLN A 110 6.75 -18.79 -4.13
CA GLN A 110 5.45 -18.56 -4.73
C GLN A 110 5.43 -17.23 -5.46
N LYS A 111 4.55 -17.14 -6.48
CA LYS A 111 4.33 -15.92 -7.28
C LYS A 111 3.18 -15.11 -6.70
N TYR A 112 3.45 -13.85 -6.39
CA TYR A 112 2.46 -12.90 -5.85
C TYR A 112 2.15 -11.81 -6.84
N LEU A 113 0.86 -11.47 -6.96
CA LEU A 113 0.38 -10.31 -7.69
C LEU A 113 0.07 -9.20 -6.68
N ILE A 114 0.74 -8.07 -6.83
CA ILE A 114 0.57 -6.92 -5.94
C ILE A 114 -0.10 -5.80 -6.72
N ASN A 115 -1.35 -5.52 -6.38
CA ASN A 115 -2.12 -4.40 -6.90
C ASN A 115 -1.93 -3.21 -5.95
N LEU A 116 -1.01 -2.32 -6.29
CA LEU A 116 -0.68 -1.13 -5.52
C LEU A 116 -1.44 0.07 -6.07
N ILE A 117 -2.05 0.85 -5.18
CA ILE A 117 -2.65 2.14 -5.52
C ILE A 117 -1.87 3.24 -4.80
N ASP A 118 -1.19 4.07 -5.58
CA ASP A 118 -0.57 5.28 -5.07
C ASP A 118 -1.63 6.36 -4.92
N SER A 119 -1.81 6.89 -3.69
CA SER A 119 -2.85 7.87 -3.36
C SER A 119 -2.23 9.23 -3.00
N PRO A 120 -2.92 10.36 -3.21
CA PRO A 120 -2.44 11.67 -2.77
C PRO A 120 -2.21 11.75 -1.26
N GLY A 121 -1.30 12.64 -0.84
CA GLY A 121 -1.07 12.92 0.58
C GLY A 121 -1.75 14.21 1.08
N HIS A 122 -2.30 15.02 0.18
CA HIS A 122 -2.87 16.32 0.52
C HIS A 122 -4.36 16.24 0.87
N VAL A 123 -4.81 17.05 1.85
CA VAL A 123 -6.20 17.03 2.34
C VAL A 123 -7.21 17.37 1.26
N ASP A 124 -6.88 18.26 0.34
CA ASP A 124 -7.76 18.69 -0.75
C ASP A 124 -8.10 17.54 -1.71
N PHE A 125 -7.29 16.48 -1.72
CA PHE A 125 -7.48 15.29 -2.55
C PHE A 125 -7.96 14.07 -1.75
N SER A 126 -8.58 14.29 -0.59
CA SER A 126 -9.08 13.22 0.28
C SER A 126 -10.08 12.29 -0.39
N SER A 127 -10.83 12.77 -1.39
CA SER A 127 -11.72 11.94 -2.21
C SER A 127 -10.99 10.83 -2.97
N GLU A 128 -9.83 11.14 -3.51
CA GLU A 128 -8.98 10.16 -4.22
C GLU A 128 -8.42 9.11 -3.25
N VAL A 129 -8.07 9.52 -2.03
CA VAL A 129 -7.62 8.61 -0.97
C VAL A 129 -8.74 7.67 -0.56
N THR A 130 -9.94 8.19 -0.29
CA THR A 130 -11.12 7.38 0.06
C THR A 130 -11.45 6.38 -1.07
N ALA A 131 -11.40 6.83 -2.33
CA ALA A 131 -11.63 5.98 -3.50
C ALA A 131 -10.60 4.85 -3.62
N ALA A 132 -9.33 5.10 -3.25
CA ALA A 132 -8.27 4.08 -3.21
C ALA A 132 -8.50 3.08 -2.08
N LEU A 133 -8.84 3.55 -0.87
CA LEU A 133 -9.09 2.71 0.30
C LEU A 133 -10.25 1.73 0.07
N ARG A 134 -11.29 2.12 -0.65
CA ARG A 134 -12.46 1.27 -0.91
C ARG A 134 -12.11 -0.01 -1.69
N VAL A 135 -11.15 0.07 -2.59
CA VAL A 135 -10.76 -1.04 -3.48
C VAL A 135 -9.52 -1.81 -3.00
N THR A 136 -8.94 -1.45 -1.84
CA THR A 136 -7.77 -2.11 -1.26
C THR A 136 -8.11 -2.83 0.04
N ASP A 137 -7.27 -3.80 0.42
CA ASP A 137 -7.42 -4.62 1.63
C ASP A 137 -6.36 -4.29 2.70
N GLY A 138 -5.25 -3.73 2.26
CA GLY A 138 -4.14 -3.32 3.11
C GLY A 138 -3.70 -1.89 2.83
N ALA A 139 -2.96 -1.31 3.76
CA ALA A 139 -2.36 0.01 3.62
C ALA A 139 -0.89 0.00 4.07
N LEU A 140 -0.02 0.54 3.21
CA LEU A 140 1.35 0.87 3.60
C LEU A 140 1.36 2.33 4.09
N VAL A 141 1.43 2.49 5.41
CA VAL A 141 1.52 3.79 6.06
C VAL A 141 2.97 4.25 6.06
N VAL A 142 3.26 5.42 5.48
CA VAL A 142 4.62 5.97 5.43
C VAL A 142 4.70 7.20 6.32
N VAL A 143 5.63 7.18 7.28
CA VAL A 143 5.82 8.24 8.26
C VAL A 143 7.28 8.69 8.25
N ASP A 144 7.51 10.01 8.29
CA ASP A 144 8.86 10.56 8.47
C ASP A 144 9.39 10.22 9.86
N CYS A 145 10.63 9.78 9.94
CA CYS A 145 11.27 9.36 11.20
C CYS A 145 11.46 10.51 12.23
N ILE A 146 11.39 11.76 11.78
CA ILE A 146 11.57 12.96 12.62
C ILE A 146 10.22 13.61 12.92
N GLU A 147 9.42 13.88 11.88
CA GLU A 147 8.13 14.57 12.02
C GLU A 147 7.07 13.69 12.67
N GLY A 148 7.22 12.37 12.53
CA GLY A 148 6.28 11.41 13.11
C GLY A 148 4.91 11.43 12.42
N VAL A 149 3.85 11.17 13.20
CA VAL A 149 2.47 11.14 12.70
C VAL A 149 1.92 12.54 12.61
N CYS A 150 1.54 12.96 11.40
CA CYS A 150 0.89 14.25 11.13
C CYS A 150 -0.63 14.10 11.03
N VAL A 151 -1.36 15.21 11.15
CA VAL A 151 -2.84 15.25 11.13
C VAL A 151 -3.44 14.54 9.90
N GLN A 152 -2.82 14.68 8.73
CA GLN A 152 -3.32 14.00 7.53
C GLN A 152 -3.11 12.48 7.59
N THR A 153 -1.96 12.02 8.13
CA THR A 153 -1.72 10.59 8.35
C THR A 153 -2.77 10.00 9.29
N GLU A 154 -3.08 10.69 10.39
CA GLU A 154 -4.13 10.29 11.33
C GLU A 154 -5.50 10.23 10.64
N THR A 155 -5.87 11.27 9.89
CA THR A 155 -7.17 11.34 9.19
C THR A 155 -7.34 10.18 8.20
N VAL A 156 -6.31 9.90 7.38
CA VAL A 156 -6.36 8.83 6.39
C VAL A 156 -6.31 7.45 7.06
N LEU A 157 -5.52 7.29 8.12
CA LEU A 157 -5.47 6.04 8.90
C LEU A 157 -6.83 5.75 9.54
N ARG A 158 -7.51 6.77 10.10
CA ARG A 158 -8.88 6.63 10.63
C ARG A 158 -9.86 6.16 9.54
N GLN A 159 -9.77 6.70 8.33
CA GLN A 159 -10.60 6.25 7.21
C GLN A 159 -10.30 4.80 6.83
N ALA A 160 -9.01 4.42 6.78
CA ALA A 160 -8.59 3.05 6.49
C ALA A 160 -9.14 2.05 7.53
N LEU A 161 -9.08 2.40 8.82
CA LEU A 161 -9.62 1.58 9.90
C LEU A 161 -11.15 1.45 9.84
N ALA A 162 -11.86 2.52 9.45
CA ALA A 162 -13.31 2.47 9.23
C ALA A 162 -13.70 1.52 8.09
N GLU A 163 -12.85 1.35 7.08
CA GLU A 163 -13.00 0.39 5.98
C GLU A 163 -12.40 -0.99 6.32
N LEU A 164 -11.95 -1.22 7.56
CA LEU A 164 -11.29 -2.45 8.02
C LEU A 164 -10.08 -2.85 7.19
N ILE A 165 -9.25 -1.88 6.82
CA ILE A 165 -8.02 -2.08 6.05
C ILE A 165 -6.86 -2.30 7.02
N LYS A 166 -6.13 -3.40 6.85
CA LYS A 166 -4.97 -3.72 7.70
C LYS A 166 -3.78 -2.82 7.36
N PRO A 167 -3.22 -2.05 8.32
CA PRO A 167 -2.03 -1.24 8.10
C PRO A 167 -0.74 -2.05 8.32
N VAL A 168 0.31 -1.67 7.59
CA VAL A 168 1.73 -1.90 7.91
C VAL A 168 2.45 -0.56 7.84
N LEU A 169 3.51 -0.39 8.63
CA LEU A 169 4.18 0.90 8.80
C LEU A 169 5.58 0.91 8.17
N HIS A 170 5.91 1.99 7.48
CA HIS A 170 7.28 2.28 7.06
C HIS A 170 7.74 3.61 7.66
N VAL A 171 8.77 3.56 8.50
CA VAL A 171 9.46 4.74 9.03
C VAL A 171 10.52 5.16 8.02
N ASN A 172 10.25 6.26 7.32
CA ASN A 172 11.02 6.73 6.18
C ASN A 172 12.02 7.84 6.55
N LYS A 173 12.92 8.16 5.62
CA LYS A 173 13.93 9.23 5.69
C LYS A 173 14.98 9.03 6.79
N LEU A 174 15.31 7.78 7.12
CA LEU A 174 16.36 7.48 8.10
C LEU A 174 17.74 8.02 7.68
N ASP A 175 17.98 8.26 6.40
CA ASP A 175 19.20 8.91 5.91
C ASP A 175 19.41 10.28 6.53
N ARG A 176 18.35 11.05 6.82
CA ARG A 176 18.43 12.38 7.47
C ARG A 176 19.02 12.29 8.87
N VAL A 177 18.71 11.25 9.63
CA VAL A 177 19.24 11.00 10.98
C VAL A 177 20.76 10.96 10.97
N PHE A 178 21.36 10.32 9.96
CA PHE A 178 22.79 10.09 9.87
C PHE A 178 23.56 11.16 9.08
N LEU A 179 22.95 11.72 8.01
CA LEU A 179 23.63 12.59 7.05
C LEU A 179 23.37 14.07 7.26
N GLU A 180 22.23 14.43 7.85
CA GLU A 180 21.82 15.82 8.01
C GLU A 180 21.85 16.25 9.47
N LEU A 181 21.17 15.49 10.34
CA LEU A 181 20.94 15.89 11.73
C LEU A 181 22.00 15.37 12.69
N ASN A 182 22.73 14.31 12.33
CA ASN A 182 23.71 13.64 13.18
C ASN A 182 23.18 13.39 14.60
N LEU A 183 21.92 12.89 14.70
CA LEU A 183 21.29 12.60 15.98
C LEU A 183 22.01 11.49 16.72
N ASP A 184 21.97 11.56 18.04
CA ASP A 184 22.38 10.43 18.87
C ASP A 184 21.52 9.20 18.55
N PRO A 185 22.09 8.00 18.43
CA PRO A 185 21.35 6.79 18.08
C PRO A 185 20.21 6.44 19.07
N GLU A 186 20.34 6.79 20.35
CA GLU A 186 19.28 6.59 21.33
C GLU A 186 18.14 7.61 21.15
N GLU A 187 18.45 8.87 20.87
CA GLU A 187 17.45 9.88 20.54
C GLU A 187 16.67 9.51 19.27
N ALA A 188 17.37 9.01 18.26
CA ALA A 188 16.75 8.50 17.05
C ALA A 188 15.79 7.33 17.34
N TYR A 189 16.22 6.37 18.18
CA TYR A 189 15.34 5.28 18.61
C TYR A 189 14.08 5.80 19.31
N GLN A 190 14.20 6.77 20.22
CA GLN A 190 13.06 7.34 20.92
C GLN A 190 12.08 8.02 19.97
N SER A 191 12.59 8.72 18.93
CA SER A 191 11.75 9.29 17.89
C SER A 191 10.96 8.23 17.11
N PHE A 192 11.63 7.12 16.72
CA PHE A 192 10.98 6.02 16.01
C PHE A 192 9.92 5.34 16.89
N ASN A 193 10.24 5.07 18.15
CA ASN A 193 9.32 4.47 19.11
C ASN A 193 8.08 5.35 19.30
N LYS A 194 8.27 6.66 19.47
CA LYS A 194 7.17 7.63 19.61
C LYS A 194 6.28 7.64 18.36
N ALA A 195 6.84 7.59 17.16
CA ALA A 195 6.07 7.54 15.92
C ALA A 195 5.19 6.27 15.86
N ILE A 196 5.76 5.11 16.20
CA ILE A 196 5.05 3.82 16.21
C ILE A 196 3.96 3.80 17.29
N GLU A 197 4.27 4.26 18.51
CA GLU A 197 3.29 4.37 19.58
C GLU A 197 2.12 5.29 19.21
N THR A 198 2.40 6.43 18.55
CA THR A 198 1.36 7.35 18.09
C THR A 198 0.46 6.68 17.04
N VAL A 199 1.02 5.93 16.08
CA VAL A 199 0.23 5.14 15.13
C VAL A 199 -0.66 4.15 15.87
N ASN A 200 -0.14 3.41 16.84
CA ASN A 200 -0.90 2.43 17.61
C ASN A 200 -1.99 3.06 18.47
N VAL A 201 -1.76 4.26 19.01
CA VAL A 201 -2.80 5.03 19.74
C VAL A 201 -3.95 5.38 18.78
N VAL A 202 -3.65 5.84 17.57
CA VAL A 202 -4.68 6.12 16.55
C VAL A 202 -5.45 4.83 16.21
N ILE A 203 -4.74 3.72 15.98
CA ILE A 203 -5.37 2.42 15.70
C ILE A 203 -6.29 2.01 16.85
N ALA A 204 -5.80 2.00 18.08
CA ALA A 204 -6.58 1.61 19.25
C ALA A 204 -7.82 2.50 19.48
N THR A 205 -7.73 3.79 19.12
CA THR A 205 -8.84 4.74 19.29
C THR A 205 -9.98 4.51 18.29
N TYR A 206 -9.64 4.15 17.05
CA TYR A 206 -10.61 4.11 15.96
C TYR A 206 -10.95 2.70 15.44
N GLN A 207 -10.27 1.65 15.93
CA GLN A 207 -10.59 0.27 15.54
C GLN A 207 -11.90 -0.21 16.15
N ASN A 208 -12.61 -1.07 15.41
CA ASN A 208 -13.77 -1.78 15.96
C ASN A 208 -13.30 -3.06 16.67
N SER A 209 -12.97 -2.95 17.96
CA SER A 209 -12.40 -4.05 18.75
C SER A 209 -13.28 -5.30 18.77
N ILE A 210 -14.60 -5.17 18.86
CA ILE A 210 -15.54 -6.31 18.92
C ILE A 210 -15.49 -7.16 17.65
N LEU A 211 -15.46 -6.50 16.48
CA LEU A 211 -15.39 -7.21 15.21
C LEU A 211 -14.02 -7.86 15.00
N LEU A 212 -12.95 -7.17 15.37
CA LEU A 212 -11.58 -7.64 15.21
C LEU A 212 -11.27 -8.83 16.12
N GLU A 213 -11.73 -8.80 17.37
CA GLU A 213 -11.61 -9.94 18.30
C GLU A 213 -12.35 -11.18 17.78
N LYS A 214 -13.55 -10.99 17.23
CA LYS A 214 -14.34 -12.08 16.67
C LYS A 214 -13.65 -12.77 15.48
N GLU A 215 -12.94 -12.02 14.65
CA GLU A 215 -12.24 -12.52 13.47
C GLU A 215 -10.74 -12.82 13.75
N GLY A 216 -10.27 -12.64 14.99
CA GLY A 216 -8.86 -12.88 15.38
C GLY A 216 -7.86 -11.98 14.67
N LEU A 217 -8.26 -10.74 14.33
CA LEU A 217 -7.43 -9.79 13.59
C LEU A 217 -6.77 -8.78 14.53
N ASP A 218 -5.47 -8.63 14.41
CA ASP A 218 -4.73 -7.53 15.02
C ASP A 218 -4.42 -6.46 13.99
N MET A 219 -4.81 -5.21 14.27
CA MET A 219 -4.55 -4.04 13.43
C MET A 219 -3.34 -3.23 13.89
N GLN A 220 -2.80 -3.49 15.08
CA GLN A 220 -1.64 -2.77 15.60
C GLN A 220 -0.37 -3.12 14.83
N VAL A 221 0.60 -2.23 14.90
CA VAL A 221 1.89 -2.40 14.22
C VAL A 221 3.00 -2.56 15.25
N HIS A 222 3.74 -3.66 15.14
CA HIS A 222 4.78 -4.05 16.07
C HIS A 222 6.08 -4.39 15.32
N PRO A 223 7.19 -3.67 15.56
CA PRO A 223 8.47 -3.98 14.92
C PRO A 223 8.94 -5.42 15.15
N GLU A 224 8.72 -5.93 16.37
CA GLU A 224 9.07 -7.30 16.78
C GLU A 224 8.25 -8.39 16.08
N GLU A 225 7.12 -8.02 15.49
CA GLU A 225 6.30 -8.91 14.67
C GLU A 225 6.59 -8.80 13.17
N GLY A 226 7.40 -7.79 12.77
CA GLY A 226 7.76 -7.57 11.39
C GLY A 226 6.79 -6.70 10.60
N THR A 227 5.78 -6.09 11.25
CA THR A 227 4.81 -5.20 10.63
C THR A 227 5.31 -3.76 10.46
N VAL A 228 6.55 -3.48 10.91
CA VAL A 228 7.21 -2.18 10.78
C VAL A 228 8.54 -2.33 10.07
N SER A 229 8.78 -1.50 9.07
CA SER A 229 10.05 -1.36 8.36
C SER A 229 10.64 0.03 8.55
N PHE A 230 11.96 0.12 8.48
CA PHE A 230 12.74 1.34 8.65
C PHE A 230 13.64 1.55 7.43
N GLY A 231 13.74 2.79 6.92
CA GLY A 231 14.59 3.00 5.76
C GLY A 231 14.56 4.39 5.16
N SER A 232 15.08 4.48 3.94
CA SER A 232 15.06 5.70 3.11
C SER A 232 14.61 5.37 1.70
N GLY A 233 13.44 5.88 1.32
CA GLY A 233 12.92 5.78 -0.05
C GLY A 233 13.83 6.47 -1.07
N LEU A 234 14.40 7.62 -0.73
CA LEU A 234 15.33 8.36 -1.60
C LEU A 234 16.63 7.58 -1.87
N GLN A 235 17.18 6.98 -0.82
CA GLN A 235 18.40 6.17 -0.91
C GLN A 235 18.12 4.71 -1.31
N GLN A 236 16.83 4.29 -1.35
CA GLN A 236 16.35 2.98 -1.77
C GLN A 236 16.88 1.82 -0.90
N TRP A 237 16.98 2.03 0.41
CA TRP A 237 17.29 0.97 1.35
C TRP A 237 16.29 0.93 2.50
N ALA A 238 15.95 -0.26 2.94
CA ALA A 238 15.09 -0.47 4.10
C ALA A 238 15.36 -1.83 4.74
N PHE A 239 14.93 -1.99 5.98
CA PHE A 239 15.02 -3.23 6.72
C PHE A 239 13.83 -3.40 7.68
N THR A 240 13.54 -4.63 8.02
CA THR A 240 12.73 -5.02 9.18
C THR A 240 13.64 -5.58 10.26
N LEU A 241 13.16 -5.74 11.49
CA LEU A 241 13.96 -6.39 12.55
C LEU A 241 14.39 -7.81 12.16
N ARG A 242 13.54 -8.52 11.39
CA ARG A 242 13.85 -9.85 10.88
C ARG A 242 15.14 -9.86 10.05
N SER A 243 15.36 -8.85 9.21
CA SER A 243 16.57 -8.75 8.37
C SER A 243 17.88 -8.80 9.18
N PHE A 244 17.88 -8.19 10.35
CA PHE A 244 19.01 -8.22 11.29
C PHE A 244 19.00 -9.47 12.18
N ALA A 245 17.82 -9.91 12.62
CA ALA A 245 17.69 -11.10 13.45
C ALA A 245 18.24 -12.35 12.74
N ILE A 246 17.95 -12.56 11.46
CA ILE A 246 18.51 -13.66 10.67
C ILE A 246 20.03 -13.61 10.66
N LYS A 247 20.64 -12.42 10.48
CA LYS A 247 22.11 -12.27 10.44
C LYS A 247 22.78 -12.56 11.79
N TYR A 248 22.07 -12.32 12.89
CA TYR A 248 22.62 -12.53 14.24
C TYR A 248 22.15 -13.84 14.89
N ALA A 249 21.13 -14.52 14.36
CA ALA A 249 20.57 -15.75 14.93
C ALA A 249 21.63 -16.83 15.16
N SER A 250 22.47 -17.10 14.15
CA SER A 250 23.58 -18.06 14.23
C SER A 250 24.63 -17.64 15.25
N LYS A 251 24.93 -16.34 15.36
CA LYS A 251 25.93 -15.81 16.30
C LYS A 251 25.49 -15.94 17.77
N PHE A 252 24.22 -15.75 18.04
CA PHE A 252 23.67 -15.82 19.40
C PHE A 252 23.08 -17.20 19.74
N GLY A 253 22.98 -18.11 18.77
CA GLY A 253 22.36 -19.43 18.98
C GLY A 253 20.90 -19.34 19.41
N MET A 254 20.17 -18.35 18.90
CA MET A 254 18.78 -18.07 19.29
C MET A 254 17.86 -18.10 18.06
N PRO A 255 16.61 -18.56 18.21
CA PRO A 255 15.58 -18.44 17.18
C PRO A 255 15.37 -16.99 16.73
N VAL A 256 15.06 -16.80 15.44
CA VAL A 256 14.87 -15.47 14.82
C VAL A 256 13.80 -14.67 15.57
N ARG A 257 12.64 -15.26 15.84
CA ARG A 257 11.53 -14.62 16.56
C ARG A 257 11.95 -14.10 17.95
N LYS A 258 12.63 -14.95 18.73
CA LYS A 258 13.12 -14.54 20.07
C LYS A 258 14.13 -13.41 19.99
N LEU A 259 14.96 -13.41 18.94
CA LEU A 259 15.93 -12.35 18.74
C LEU A 259 15.24 -11.04 18.29
N MET A 260 14.22 -11.08 17.43
CA MET A 260 13.44 -9.89 17.08
C MET A 260 12.86 -9.21 18.33
N ASN A 261 12.28 -10.00 19.26
CA ASN A 261 11.77 -9.49 20.54
C ASN A 261 12.87 -8.89 21.44
N LYS A 262 14.15 -9.27 21.24
CA LYS A 262 15.28 -8.67 21.96
C LYS A 262 15.86 -7.45 21.27
N LEU A 263 15.67 -7.32 19.98
CA LEU A 263 16.17 -6.17 19.21
C LEU A 263 15.31 -4.90 19.38
N TRP A 264 14.08 -5.01 19.88
CA TRP A 264 13.19 -3.89 20.13
C TRP A 264 12.83 -3.76 21.62
N GLY A 265 12.41 -2.57 22.04
CA GLY A 265 12.02 -2.28 23.42
C GLY A 265 13.20 -2.09 24.38
N ASP A 266 12.94 -2.20 25.68
CA ASP A 266 13.93 -2.03 26.76
C ASP A 266 14.79 -3.28 26.93
N ASN A 267 15.54 -3.62 25.92
CA ASN A 267 16.47 -4.73 25.93
C ASN A 267 17.89 -4.21 25.70
N PHE A 268 18.80 -4.68 26.56
CA PHE A 268 20.23 -4.31 26.55
C PHE A 268 21.07 -5.58 26.47
N TYR A 269 22.21 -5.50 25.81
CA TYR A 269 23.16 -6.63 25.71
C TYR A 269 24.43 -6.29 26.43
N ASN A 270 24.82 -7.13 27.38
CA ASN A 270 26.08 -6.99 28.08
C ASN A 270 27.16 -7.86 27.43
N PRO A 271 28.16 -7.27 26.75
CA PRO A 271 29.21 -8.02 26.08
C PRO A 271 30.15 -8.77 27.03
N LYS A 272 30.26 -8.34 28.30
CA LYS A 272 31.10 -9.02 29.32
C LYS A 272 30.50 -10.34 29.78
N THR A 273 29.17 -10.42 29.88
CA THR A 273 28.44 -11.62 30.32
C THR A 273 27.80 -12.41 29.21
N ASN A 274 27.82 -11.89 27.98
CA ASN A 274 27.12 -12.44 26.79
C ASN A 274 25.62 -12.70 27.05
N LYS A 275 24.96 -11.82 27.83
CA LYS A 275 23.54 -11.98 28.19
C LYS A 275 22.71 -10.74 27.86
N PHE A 276 21.48 -11.00 27.44
CA PHE A 276 20.47 -9.95 27.30
C PHE A 276 19.83 -9.63 28.65
N THR A 277 19.60 -8.36 28.96
CA THR A 277 18.99 -7.87 30.20
C THR A 277 17.98 -6.76 29.90
N LYS A 278 16.92 -6.69 30.71
CA LYS A 278 15.96 -5.58 30.69
C LYS A 278 16.33 -4.44 31.65
N LYS A 279 17.36 -4.66 32.50
CA LYS A 279 17.76 -3.68 33.53
C LYS A 279 19.12 -3.08 33.15
N ASN A 280 19.17 -1.79 32.92
CA ASN A 280 20.39 -1.00 32.74
C ASN A 280 20.61 -0.12 33.98
N LYS A 281 21.11 -0.71 35.08
CA LYS A 281 21.26 -0.02 36.37
C LYS A 281 22.30 1.11 36.37
N THR A 282 23.29 1.02 35.48
CA THR A 282 24.42 1.96 35.41
C THR A 282 24.33 2.91 34.22
N ASN A 283 23.32 2.80 33.37
CA ASN A 283 23.19 3.50 32.09
C ASN A 283 24.45 3.37 31.16
N GLU A 284 25.25 2.32 31.36
CA GLU A 284 26.46 2.07 30.58
C GLU A 284 26.23 1.18 29.35
N LEU A 285 25.07 0.54 29.24
CA LEU A 285 24.76 -0.38 28.14
C LEU A 285 23.89 0.30 27.11
N ASP A 286 24.29 0.17 25.87
CA ASP A 286 23.45 0.59 24.75
C ASP A 286 22.25 -0.35 24.56
N ARG A 287 21.12 0.20 24.13
CA ARG A 287 19.95 -0.56 23.73
C ARG A 287 20.29 -1.51 22.58
N CYS A 288 19.70 -2.70 22.54
CA CYS A 288 19.99 -3.68 21.50
C CYS A 288 19.72 -3.14 20.08
N PHE A 289 18.65 -2.37 19.87
CA PHE A 289 18.38 -1.72 18.59
C PHE A 289 19.51 -0.77 18.18
N VAL A 290 19.99 0.03 19.12
CA VAL A 290 21.12 0.96 18.90
C VAL A 290 22.40 0.17 18.60
N GLN A 291 22.73 -0.79 19.43
CA GLN A 291 24.01 -1.53 19.35
C GLN A 291 24.11 -2.41 18.09
N PHE A 292 23.02 -3.12 17.72
CA PHE A 292 23.07 -4.12 16.65
C PHE A 292 22.53 -3.62 15.31
N ILE A 293 21.79 -2.51 15.28
CA ILE A 293 21.18 -1.98 14.05
C ILE A 293 21.73 -0.58 13.75
N MET A 294 21.51 0.40 14.63
CA MET A 294 21.88 1.78 14.34
C MET A 294 23.40 2.00 14.23
N GLN A 295 24.18 1.47 15.17
CA GLN A 295 25.64 1.61 15.14
C GLN A 295 26.31 0.97 13.92
N PRO A 296 25.96 -0.26 13.46
CA PRO A 296 26.48 -0.80 12.21
C PRO A 296 26.16 0.07 10.98
N ILE A 297 24.94 0.60 10.90
CA ILE A 297 24.53 1.49 9.82
C ILE A 297 25.33 2.81 9.88
N SER A 298 25.39 3.47 11.03
CA SER A 298 26.16 4.69 11.25
C SER A 298 27.64 4.50 10.91
N LYS A 299 28.24 3.38 11.36
CA LYS A 299 29.63 3.04 11.03
C LYS A 299 29.85 2.86 9.53
N MET A 300 28.92 2.22 8.81
CA MET A 300 29.03 2.08 7.36
C MET A 300 28.98 3.47 6.69
N ILE A 301 28.00 4.29 7.04
CA ILE A 301 27.79 5.62 6.48
C ILE A 301 29.01 6.51 6.73
N SER A 302 29.51 6.63 7.98
CA SER A 302 30.66 7.47 8.31
C SER A 302 31.94 7.00 7.62
N ASN A 303 32.18 5.67 7.55
CA ASN A 303 33.38 5.14 6.89
C ASN A 303 33.39 5.35 5.36
N VAL A 304 32.22 5.42 4.73
CA VAL A 304 32.10 5.70 3.29
C VAL A 304 32.20 7.22 3.02
N ILE A 305 31.51 8.04 3.80
CA ILE A 305 31.51 9.51 3.60
C ILE A 305 32.85 10.13 3.95
N GLU A 306 33.43 9.75 5.08
CA GLU A 306 34.72 10.29 5.57
C GLU A 306 35.93 9.59 4.95
N LEU A 307 35.73 8.56 4.13
CA LEU A 307 36.80 7.79 3.48
C LEU A 307 37.85 7.27 4.47
N LYS A 308 37.39 6.78 5.62
CA LYS A 308 38.29 6.33 6.70
C LYS A 308 39.20 5.19 6.25
N LYS A 309 40.51 5.37 6.52
CA LYS A 309 41.54 4.37 6.25
C LYS A 309 41.95 3.68 7.54
N ASN A 310 42.24 2.38 7.46
CA ASN A 310 42.84 1.63 8.58
C ASN A 310 44.33 1.93 8.72
N LYS A 311 44.96 1.37 9.77
CA LYS A 311 46.43 1.51 10.01
C LYS A 311 47.32 1.06 8.84
N LYS A 312 46.80 0.25 7.89
CA LYS A 312 47.50 -0.24 6.69
C LYS A 312 47.10 0.59 5.43
N GLY A 313 46.48 1.74 5.56
CA GLY A 313 46.06 2.61 4.46
C GLY A 313 44.90 2.10 3.61
N LYS A 314 44.27 0.96 3.97
CA LYS A 314 43.13 0.39 3.23
C LYS A 314 41.82 0.99 3.74
N MET A 315 40.87 1.22 2.83
CA MET A 315 39.54 1.74 3.16
C MET A 315 38.78 0.77 4.08
N VAL A 316 38.26 1.30 5.19
CA VAL A 316 37.55 0.50 6.21
C VAL A 316 36.26 -0.09 5.66
N TYR A 317 35.49 0.71 4.88
CA TYR A 317 34.22 0.28 4.30
C TYR A 317 34.38 -0.94 3.37
N ARG A 318 35.51 -1.08 2.65
CA ARG A 318 35.75 -2.26 1.78
C ARG A 318 35.77 -3.57 2.58
N LYS A 319 36.42 -3.55 3.76
CA LYS A 319 36.41 -4.73 4.66
C LYS A 319 35.00 -5.01 5.19
N MET A 320 34.23 -3.96 5.50
CA MET A 320 32.84 -4.13 5.93
C MET A 320 31.98 -4.72 4.81
N CYS A 321 32.12 -4.24 3.57
CA CYS A 321 31.42 -4.81 2.40
C CYS A 321 31.74 -6.31 2.22
N THR A 322 33.01 -6.68 2.28
CA THR A 322 33.43 -8.10 2.19
C THR A 322 32.80 -8.95 3.30
N ASN A 323 32.78 -8.46 4.54
CA ASN A 323 32.17 -9.17 5.66
C ASN A 323 30.63 -9.32 5.54
N LEU A 324 29.98 -8.41 4.81
CA LEU A 324 28.55 -8.43 4.55
C LEU A 324 28.19 -9.14 3.24
N GLY A 325 29.19 -9.66 2.49
CA GLY A 325 28.97 -10.30 1.20
C GLY A 325 28.57 -9.33 0.08
N ILE A 326 28.92 -8.02 0.23
CA ILE A 326 28.59 -7.00 -0.76
C ILE A 326 29.70 -6.89 -1.79
N GLU A 327 29.39 -7.21 -3.04
CA GLU A 327 30.31 -7.06 -4.18
C GLU A 327 30.07 -5.71 -4.86
N LEU A 328 31.15 -4.92 -4.99
CA LEU A 328 31.13 -3.62 -5.67
C LEU A 328 31.71 -3.76 -7.08
N LYS A 329 31.02 -3.17 -8.06
CA LYS A 329 31.50 -3.10 -9.45
C LYS A 329 32.68 -2.13 -9.54
N LYS A 330 33.53 -2.28 -10.57
CA LYS A 330 34.68 -1.39 -10.80
C LYS A 330 34.25 0.08 -10.93
N GLU A 331 33.20 0.34 -11.67
CA GLU A 331 32.61 1.69 -11.85
C GLU A 331 32.16 2.31 -10.51
N GLU A 332 31.58 1.51 -9.60
CA GLU A 332 31.15 1.97 -8.28
C GLU A 332 32.33 2.33 -7.37
N LEU A 333 33.46 1.64 -7.53
CA LEU A 333 34.68 1.95 -6.81
C LEU A 333 35.33 3.27 -7.26
N GLU A 334 35.14 3.67 -8.52
CA GLU A 334 35.61 4.95 -9.04
C GLU A 334 34.83 6.14 -8.44
N TRP A 335 33.60 5.94 -7.94
CA TRP A 335 32.83 6.98 -7.25
C TRP A 335 33.39 7.36 -5.87
N GLN A 336 34.36 6.59 -5.35
CA GLN A 336 34.89 6.79 -4.01
C GLN A 336 35.35 8.22 -3.76
N ASP A 337 36.18 8.79 -4.65
CA ASP A 337 36.78 10.10 -4.48
C ASP A 337 35.93 11.23 -5.11
N SER A 338 35.13 10.92 -6.13
CA SER A 338 34.33 11.90 -6.87
C SER A 338 32.91 12.05 -6.35
N HIS A 339 32.25 10.94 -5.95
CA HIS A 339 30.83 10.92 -5.59
C HIS A 339 30.55 9.97 -4.41
N PRO A 340 31.06 10.23 -3.18
CA PRO A 340 30.91 9.30 -2.05
C PRO A 340 29.45 9.04 -1.66
N LYS A 341 28.53 9.99 -1.88
CA LYS A 341 27.09 9.78 -1.67
C LYS A 341 26.49 8.75 -2.64
N LYS A 342 26.93 8.73 -3.90
CA LYS A 342 26.52 7.70 -4.88
C LYS A 342 27.03 6.31 -4.49
N LEU A 343 28.30 6.24 -4.04
CA LEU A 343 28.89 5.00 -3.54
C LEU A 343 28.13 4.49 -2.33
N LEU A 344 27.79 5.37 -1.38
CA LEU A 344 26.98 5.00 -0.21
C LEU A 344 25.61 4.44 -0.63
N LYS A 345 24.91 5.11 -1.53
CA LYS A 345 23.62 4.66 -2.06
C LYS A 345 23.74 3.25 -2.65
N ALA A 346 24.75 2.98 -3.47
CA ALA A 346 24.99 1.66 -4.08
C ALA A 346 25.28 0.58 -3.04
N ILE A 347 26.08 0.89 -2.01
CA ILE A 347 26.40 -0.04 -0.91
C ILE A 347 25.12 -0.37 -0.12
N MET A 348 24.37 0.65 0.29
CA MET A 348 23.15 0.47 1.10
C MET A 348 22.06 -0.30 0.35
N GLN A 349 21.88 -0.04 -0.94
CA GLN A 349 20.92 -0.77 -1.80
C GLN A 349 21.29 -2.27 -1.91
N LYS A 350 22.56 -2.60 -1.98
CA LYS A 350 23.02 -4.01 -2.03
C LYS A 350 22.93 -4.68 -0.66
N TRP A 351 23.15 -3.93 0.41
CA TRP A 351 23.07 -4.44 1.77
C TRP A 351 21.64 -4.73 2.23
N MET A 352 20.74 -3.78 1.99
CA MET A 352 19.36 -3.77 2.47
C MET A 352 18.43 -3.17 1.41
N PRO A 353 18.12 -3.88 0.32
CA PRO A 353 17.28 -3.34 -0.76
C PRO A 353 15.86 -3.04 -0.25
N ALA A 354 15.41 -1.77 -0.40
CA ALA A 354 14.13 -1.31 0.14
C ALA A 354 12.95 -2.12 -0.40
N ALA A 355 12.93 -2.36 -1.71
CA ALA A 355 11.81 -3.04 -2.34
C ALA A 355 11.63 -4.47 -1.83
N GLU A 356 12.73 -5.23 -1.60
CA GLU A 356 12.64 -6.60 -1.08
C GLU A 356 12.08 -6.63 0.34
N SER A 357 12.60 -5.78 1.23
CA SER A 357 12.13 -5.69 2.61
C SER A 357 10.66 -5.28 2.71
N LEU A 358 10.22 -4.34 1.86
CA LEU A 358 8.83 -3.88 1.85
C LEU A 358 7.89 -4.92 1.23
N LEU A 359 8.27 -5.55 0.11
CA LEU A 359 7.45 -6.57 -0.53
C LEU A 359 7.33 -7.82 0.34
N GLU A 360 8.40 -8.22 1.04
CA GLU A 360 8.35 -9.27 2.06
C GLU A 360 7.33 -8.93 3.15
N MET A 361 7.39 -7.72 3.73
CA MET A 361 6.45 -7.26 4.75
C MET A 361 5.01 -7.23 4.22
N ILE A 362 4.79 -6.74 2.99
CA ILE A 362 3.46 -6.68 2.35
C ILE A 362 2.89 -8.09 2.17
N VAL A 363 3.67 -9.02 1.63
CA VAL A 363 3.21 -10.39 1.36
C VAL A 363 2.92 -11.13 2.67
N ALA A 364 3.76 -10.94 3.71
CA ALA A 364 3.63 -11.65 4.97
C ALA A 364 2.49 -11.14 5.86
N HIS A 365 2.21 -9.83 5.85
CA HIS A 365 1.33 -9.22 6.86
C HIS A 365 0.03 -8.65 6.30
N LEU A 366 -0.04 -8.30 5.02
CA LEU A 366 -1.30 -7.82 4.45
C LEU A 366 -2.19 -9.00 4.02
N PRO A 367 -3.51 -8.91 4.27
CA PRO A 367 -4.42 -9.99 3.93
C PRO A 367 -4.60 -10.13 2.42
N ALA A 368 -4.80 -11.35 1.99
CA ALA A 368 -5.26 -11.65 0.64
C ALA A 368 -6.76 -11.31 0.48
N PRO A 369 -7.26 -11.05 -0.74
CA PRO A 369 -8.67 -10.72 -0.98
C PRO A 369 -9.67 -11.68 -0.38
N ASN A 370 -9.45 -12.98 -0.51
CA ASN A 370 -10.31 -14.03 0.04
C ASN A 370 -10.36 -14.06 1.57
N ILE A 371 -9.35 -13.49 2.23
CA ILE A 371 -9.31 -13.33 3.69
C ILE A 371 -9.97 -12.01 4.08
N ALA A 372 -9.55 -10.90 3.46
CA ALA A 372 -10.05 -9.57 3.77
C ALA A 372 -11.58 -9.46 3.58
N GLN A 373 -12.11 -10.05 2.53
CA GLN A 373 -13.54 -9.97 2.23
C GLN A 373 -14.41 -10.71 3.25
N ARG A 374 -13.89 -11.69 4.00
CA ARG A 374 -14.65 -12.39 5.04
C ARG A 374 -15.17 -11.43 6.11
N TYR A 375 -14.35 -10.50 6.56
CA TYR A 375 -14.72 -9.54 7.60
C TYR A 375 -15.20 -8.20 7.05
N ARG A 376 -14.85 -7.86 5.80
CA ARG A 376 -15.26 -6.60 5.15
C ARG A 376 -16.64 -6.68 4.47
N ALA A 377 -17.11 -7.86 4.05
CA ALA A 377 -18.32 -8.02 3.24
C ALA A 377 -19.54 -7.29 3.82
N GLY A 378 -19.77 -7.34 5.13
CA GLY A 378 -20.87 -6.65 5.80
C GLY A 378 -20.77 -5.13 5.77
N GLY A 379 -19.55 -4.59 5.68
CA GLY A 379 -19.30 -3.15 5.46
C GLY A 379 -19.41 -2.73 4.01
N LEU A 380 -19.21 -3.65 3.07
CA LEU A 380 -19.16 -3.37 1.63
C LEU A 380 -20.52 -3.46 0.95
N TYR A 381 -21.37 -4.41 1.34
CA TYR A 381 -22.62 -4.72 0.66
C TYR A 381 -23.85 -4.19 1.41
N GLU A 382 -24.84 -3.70 0.70
CA GLU A 382 -26.09 -3.18 1.30
C GLU A 382 -27.18 -4.23 1.45
N GLY A 383 -27.07 -5.34 0.73
CA GLY A 383 -28.08 -6.40 0.76
C GLY A 383 -28.05 -7.25 2.02
N PRO A 384 -28.99 -8.18 2.13
CA PRO A 384 -29.07 -9.13 3.23
C PRO A 384 -27.81 -9.99 3.34
N ILE A 385 -27.47 -10.42 4.57
CA ILE A 385 -26.30 -11.24 4.87
C ILE A 385 -26.44 -12.68 4.32
N ASP A 386 -27.66 -13.11 4.11
CA ASP A 386 -28.06 -14.45 3.66
C ASP A 386 -28.32 -14.54 2.15
N ASP A 387 -28.02 -13.47 1.39
CA ASP A 387 -28.20 -13.51 -0.06
C ASP A 387 -26.97 -14.11 -0.80
N GLU A 388 -27.22 -14.54 -2.03
CA GLU A 388 -26.22 -15.15 -2.92
C GLU A 388 -25.04 -14.18 -3.19
N CYS A 389 -25.30 -12.91 -3.38
CA CYS A 389 -24.27 -11.91 -3.68
C CYS A 389 -23.37 -11.66 -2.47
N PHE A 390 -23.94 -11.61 -1.26
CA PHE A 390 -23.17 -11.48 -0.03
C PHE A 390 -22.21 -12.66 0.15
N HIS A 391 -22.71 -13.90 -0.02
CA HIS A 391 -21.89 -15.10 0.07
C HIS A 391 -20.78 -15.11 -0.97
N ALA A 392 -21.05 -14.72 -2.22
CA ALA A 392 -20.05 -14.63 -3.26
C ALA A 392 -18.96 -13.60 -2.95
N ILE A 393 -19.32 -12.43 -2.44
CA ILE A 393 -18.38 -11.37 -2.01
C ILE A 393 -17.52 -11.88 -0.85
N LYS A 394 -18.15 -12.44 0.19
CA LYS A 394 -17.48 -12.93 1.40
C LYS A 394 -16.38 -13.96 1.09
N HIS A 395 -16.63 -14.83 0.14
CA HIS A 395 -15.68 -15.89 -0.24
C HIS A 395 -14.75 -15.49 -1.40
N CYS A 396 -14.86 -14.28 -1.93
CA CYS A 396 -14.10 -13.85 -3.11
C CYS A 396 -14.21 -14.85 -4.27
N ALA A 397 -15.41 -15.40 -4.47
CA ALA A 397 -15.65 -16.49 -5.41
C ALA A 397 -15.56 -15.97 -6.85
N ALA A 398 -14.68 -16.59 -7.66
CA ALA A 398 -14.48 -16.21 -9.05
C ALA A 398 -15.40 -16.94 -10.03
N ASP A 399 -15.59 -18.25 -9.85
CA ASP A 399 -16.32 -19.10 -10.79
C ASP A 399 -17.62 -19.65 -10.20
N THR A 400 -17.56 -20.35 -9.07
CA THR A 400 -18.72 -20.99 -8.42
C THR A 400 -18.79 -20.69 -6.94
N ILE A 401 -20.00 -20.79 -6.37
CA ILE A 401 -20.28 -20.71 -4.94
C ILE A 401 -21.19 -21.85 -4.51
N MET A 402 -21.01 -22.27 -3.26
CA MET A 402 -22.02 -23.13 -2.59
C MET A 402 -23.05 -22.21 -1.93
N PHE A 403 -24.29 -22.28 -2.41
CA PHE A 403 -25.42 -21.53 -1.86
C PHE A 403 -26.62 -22.40 -1.65
N ASN A 404 -27.16 -22.45 -0.43
CA ASN A 404 -28.28 -23.34 -0.04
C ASN A 404 -28.05 -24.82 -0.36
N GLY A 405 -26.81 -25.31 -0.28
CA GLY A 405 -26.44 -26.69 -0.58
C GLY A 405 -26.28 -27.02 -2.07
N GLU A 406 -26.43 -26.05 -2.95
CA GLU A 406 -26.24 -26.18 -4.39
C GLU A 406 -25.02 -25.41 -4.86
N GLU A 407 -24.27 -26.00 -5.80
CA GLU A 407 -23.21 -25.27 -6.50
C GLU A 407 -23.81 -24.41 -7.62
N ARG A 408 -23.53 -23.09 -7.58
CA ARG A 408 -24.04 -22.11 -8.55
C ARG A 408 -22.91 -21.27 -9.11
N PRO A 409 -23.04 -20.73 -10.33
CA PRO A 409 -22.10 -19.73 -10.85
C PRO A 409 -22.04 -18.51 -9.92
N ALA A 410 -20.84 -18.08 -9.57
CA ALA A 410 -20.66 -16.89 -8.73
C ALA A 410 -21.14 -15.64 -9.46
N PRO A 411 -22.09 -14.86 -8.89
CA PRO A 411 -22.52 -13.62 -9.49
C PRO A 411 -21.36 -12.61 -9.53
N LEU A 412 -21.25 -11.88 -10.65
CA LEU A 412 -20.33 -10.75 -10.72
C LEU A 412 -20.80 -9.65 -9.75
N MET A 413 -19.90 -9.23 -8.86
CA MET A 413 -20.06 -8.03 -8.04
C MET A 413 -18.80 -7.20 -8.15
N MET A 414 -18.89 -6.06 -8.80
CA MET A 414 -17.76 -5.14 -9.00
C MET A 414 -18.15 -3.74 -8.56
N TYR A 415 -17.26 -3.09 -7.82
CA TYR A 415 -17.42 -1.69 -7.44
C TYR A 415 -16.56 -0.79 -8.32
N ILE A 416 -17.17 0.25 -8.89
CA ILE A 416 -16.48 1.31 -9.61
C ILE A 416 -16.24 2.45 -8.63
N SER A 417 -14.96 2.73 -8.35
CA SER A 417 -14.56 3.74 -7.37
C SER A 417 -14.34 5.12 -8.00
N LYS A 418 -13.91 5.15 -9.26
CA LYS A 418 -13.63 6.41 -9.97
C LYS A 418 -13.60 6.27 -11.47
N MET A 419 -13.69 7.42 -12.14
CA MET A 419 -13.56 7.57 -13.59
C MET A 419 -12.20 8.18 -13.96
N ILE A 420 -11.40 7.46 -14.75
CA ILE A 420 -10.08 7.90 -15.21
C ILE A 420 -10.19 8.32 -16.69
N PRO A 421 -9.81 9.54 -17.08
CA PRO A 421 -9.86 9.96 -18.47
C PRO A 421 -8.86 9.13 -19.33
N VAL A 422 -9.31 8.64 -20.47
CA VAL A 422 -8.49 7.87 -21.42
C VAL A 422 -7.31 8.69 -21.93
N SER A 423 -7.52 9.97 -22.17
CA SER A 423 -6.47 10.96 -22.49
C SER A 423 -6.97 12.36 -22.15
N GLN A 424 -6.05 13.33 -22.08
CA GLN A 424 -6.39 14.73 -21.81
C GLN A 424 -7.37 15.33 -22.85
N LYS A 425 -7.35 14.83 -24.09
CA LYS A 425 -8.19 15.31 -25.20
C LYS A 425 -9.46 14.48 -25.41
N SER A 426 -9.56 13.28 -24.80
CA SER A 426 -10.69 12.37 -25.00
C SER A 426 -11.85 12.69 -24.07
N ALA A 427 -13.08 12.62 -24.58
CA ALA A 427 -14.30 12.68 -23.78
C ALA A 427 -14.63 11.32 -23.11
N ARG A 428 -13.86 10.27 -23.38
CA ARG A 428 -14.06 8.92 -22.85
C ARG A 428 -13.31 8.69 -21.56
N PHE A 429 -13.89 7.85 -20.72
CA PHE A 429 -13.35 7.48 -19.42
C PHE A 429 -13.24 5.96 -19.28
N PHE A 430 -12.22 5.54 -18.53
CA PHE A 430 -12.12 4.22 -17.93
C PHE A 430 -12.86 4.23 -16.61
N ALA A 431 -13.75 3.27 -16.37
CA ALA A 431 -14.37 3.06 -15.08
C ALA A 431 -13.49 2.13 -14.25
N PHE A 432 -12.69 2.69 -13.35
CA PHE A 432 -11.76 1.95 -12.51
C PHE A 432 -12.44 1.43 -11.24
N GLY A 433 -12.18 0.16 -10.91
CA GLY A 433 -12.76 -0.46 -9.74
C GLY A 433 -12.16 -1.81 -9.41
N ARG A 434 -12.85 -2.55 -8.53
CA ARG A 434 -12.45 -3.87 -8.06
C ARG A 434 -13.56 -4.89 -8.26
N VAL A 435 -13.18 -6.08 -8.69
CA VAL A 435 -14.05 -7.25 -8.76
C VAL A 435 -14.03 -7.94 -7.39
N PHE A 436 -15.16 -7.95 -6.69
CA PHE A 436 -15.30 -8.59 -5.39
C PHE A 436 -15.77 -10.04 -5.50
N SER A 437 -16.61 -10.37 -6.50
CA SER A 437 -17.00 -11.73 -6.83
C SER A 437 -17.28 -11.89 -8.31
N GLY A 438 -17.30 -13.13 -8.78
CA GLY A 438 -17.46 -13.47 -10.19
C GLY A 438 -16.24 -13.13 -11.02
N THR A 439 -16.40 -13.23 -12.33
CA THR A 439 -15.37 -12.90 -13.32
C THR A 439 -15.94 -11.92 -14.34
N VAL A 440 -15.33 -10.73 -14.47
CA VAL A 440 -15.70 -9.78 -15.51
C VAL A 440 -15.05 -10.15 -16.84
N ARG A 441 -15.81 -10.12 -17.95
CA ARG A 441 -15.35 -10.50 -19.29
C ARG A 441 -15.71 -9.41 -20.31
N ALA A 442 -14.85 -9.24 -21.30
CA ALA A 442 -15.17 -8.37 -22.44
C ALA A 442 -16.40 -8.93 -23.21
N GLY A 443 -17.29 -8.06 -23.63
CA GLY A 443 -18.53 -8.42 -24.35
C GLY A 443 -19.69 -8.89 -23.45
N MET A 444 -19.47 -9.15 -22.15
CA MET A 444 -20.54 -9.64 -21.28
C MET A 444 -21.61 -8.56 -21.03
N LYS A 445 -22.87 -8.98 -20.92
CA LYS A 445 -23.97 -8.12 -20.49
C LYS A 445 -23.98 -8.04 -18.97
N ALA A 446 -24.07 -6.83 -18.42
CA ALA A 446 -24.10 -6.60 -16.99
C ALA A 446 -25.16 -5.56 -16.62
N ARG A 447 -25.59 -5.59 -15.38
CA ARG A 447 -26.44 -4.59 -14.73
C ARG A 447 -25.53 -3.54 -14.14
N LEU A 448 -25.69 -2.31 -14.56
CA LEU A 448 -24.99 -1.13 -14.05
C LEU A 448 -25.94 -0.43 -13.09
N MET A 449 -25.57 -0.35 -11.83
CA MET A 449 -26.39 0.22 -10.76
C MET A 449 -25.69 1.47 -10.21
N THR A 450 -26.37 2.61 -10.28
CA THR A 450 -25.89 3.86 -9.64
C THR A 450 -26.20 3.82 -8.14
N PRO A 451 -25.60 4.72 -7.33
CA PRO A 451 -25.91 4.80 -5.89
C PRO A 451 -27.40 4.99 -5.55
N ASP A 452 -28.17 5.58 -6.47
CA ASP A 452 -29.62 5.82 -6.29
C ASP A 452 -30.49 4.58 -6.59
N TYR A 453 -29.89 3.47 -7.00
CA TYR A 453 -30.65 2.26 -7.33
C TYR A 453 -31.19 1.57 -6.08
N VAL A 454 -32.49 1.29 -6.09
CA VAL A 454 -33.17 0.48 -5.08
C VAL A 454 -33.62 -0.83 -5.73
N PRO A 455 -33.39 -2.00 -5.09
CA PRO A 455 -33.79 -3.30 -5.62
C PRO A 455 -35.28 -3.34 -5.99
N GLY A 456 -35.56 -3.91 -7.18
CA GLY A 456 -36.93 -3.91 -7.75
C GLY A 456 -37.31 -2.64 -8.50
N GLY A 457 -36.55 -1.54 -8.35
CA GLY A 457 -36.75 -0.27 -9.05
C GLY A 457 -36.14 -0.26 -10.46
N LYS A 458 -36.54 0.72 -11.26
CA LYS A 458 -35.94 0.98 -12.60
C LYS A 458 -34.99 2.18 -12.60
N LEU A 459 -35.09 3.05 -11.60
CA LEU A 459 -34.22 4.22 -11.48
C LEU A 459 -32.80 3.79 -11.15
N GLY A 460 -31.82 4.36 -11.84
CA GLY A 460 -30.41 4.05 -11.62
C GLY A 460 -29.96 2.68 -12.13
N LEU A 461 -30.79 1.94 -12.86
CA LEU A 461 -30.47 0.62 -13.41
C LEU A 461 -30.34 0.69 -14.94
N TYR A 462 -29.17 0.24 -15.42
CA TYR A 462 -28.90 0.11 -16.86
C TYR A 462 -28.40 -1.31 -17.17
N LYS A 463 -28.96 -1.99 -18.18
CA LYS A 463 -28.46 -3.28 -18.68
C LYS A 463 -27.64 -3.01 -19.95
N LYS A 464 -26.33 -3.17 -19.88
CA LYS A 464 -25.38 -2.85 -20.98
C LYS A 464 -24.26 -3.87 -21.10
N SER A 465 -23.64 -3.91 -22.26
CA SER A 465 -22.46 -4.77 -22.50
C SER A 465 -21.18 -4.00 -22.17
N ILE A 466 -20.24 -4.69 -21.51
CA ILE A 466 -18.88 -4.21 -21.24
C ILE A 466 -18.08 -4.37 -22.51
N GLN A 467 -17.58 -3.28 -23.09
CA GLN A 467 -16.88 -3.36 -24.38
C GLN A 467 -15.49 -3.99 -24.24
N ARG A 468 -14.67 -3.48 -23.30
CA ARG A 468 -13.31 -3.96 -23.02
C ARG A 468 -13.03 -3.97 -21.53
N VAL A 469 -12.13 -4.85 -21.12
CA VAL A 469 -11.59 -4.94 -19.77
C VAL A 469 -10.10 -4.66 -19.84
N VAL A 470 -9.59 -3.80 -18.98
CA VAL A 470 -8.24 -3.25 -19.05
C VAL A 470 -7.56 -3.35 -17.68
N ILE A 471 -6.30 -3.73 -17.67
CA ILE A 471 -5.43 -3.62 -16.50
C ILE A 471 -4.71 -2.28 -16.54
N MET A 472 -4.66 -1.61 -15.39
CA MET A 472 -3.91 -0.36 -15.22
C MET A 472 -2.50 -0.64 -14.73
N MET A 473 -1.51 -0.13 -15.45
CA MET A 473 -0.08 -0.25 -15.11
C MET A 473 0.56 1.14 -15.09
N GLY A 474 0.10 1.99 -14.19
CA GLY A 474 0.53 3.39 -14.14
C GLY A 474 0.11 4.15 -15.39
N ARG A 475 1.09 4.54 -16.21
CA ARG A 475 0.85 5.26 -17.48
C ARG A 475 0.36 4.37 -18.61
N TYR A 476 0.49 3.06 -18.47
CA TYR A 476 0.15 2.08 -19.50
C TYR A 476 -1.14 1.34 -19.16
N THR A 477 -1.83 0.90 -20.18
CA THR A 477 -3.04 0.09 -20.04
C THR A 477 -2.92 -1.12 -20.96
N GLU A 478 -3.36 -2.29 -20.49
CA GLU A 478 -3.33 -3.54 -21.25
C GLU A 478 -4.72 -4.14 -21.31
N ASP A 479 -5.19 -4.45 -22.51
CA ASP A 479 -6.47 -5.12 -22.74
C ASP A 479 -6.37 -6.60 -22.35
N VAL A 480 -7.33 -7.08 -21.59
CA VAL A 480 -7.42 -8.48 -21.17
C VAL A 480 -8.81 -9.05 -21.43
N PRO A 481 -8.93 -10.34 -21.74
CA PRO A 481 -10.22 -10.95 -22.04
C PRO A 481 -11.14 -11.04 -20.82
N SER A 482 -10.56 -11.26 -19.64
CA SER A 482 -11.31 -11.44 -18.39
C SER A 482 -10.47 -11.15 -17.16
N ILE A 483 -11.13 -10.75 -16.08
CA ILE A 483 -10.51 -10.53 -14.75
C ILE A 483 -11.40 -11.15 -13.67
N PRO A 484 -10.87 -12.09 -12.85
CA PRO A 484 -11.60 -12.74 -11.77
C PRO A 484 -11.62 -11.88 -10.49
N ALA A 485 -12.43 -12.32 -9.52
CA ALA A 485 -12.55 -11.75 -8.20
C ALA A 485 -11.19 -11.53 -7.52
N GLY A 486 -11.11 -10.50 -6.66
CA GLY A 486 -9.90 -10.13 -5.92
C GLY A 486 -8.98 -9.14 -6.64
N ASN A 487 -9.22 -8.86 -7.92
CA ASN A 487 -8.36 -8.00 -8.75
C ASN A 487 -9.00 -6.63 -9.02
N THR A 488 -8.15 -5.66 -9.29
CA THR A 488 -8.54 -4.33 -9.79
C THR A 488 -8.48 -4.29 -11.30
N CYS A 489 -9.41 -3.58 -11.92
CA CYS A 489 -9.43 -3.36 -13.35
C CYS A 489 -10.16 -2.08 -13.73
N ALA A 490 -10.09 -1.73 -15.01
CA ALA A 490 -10.85 -0.65 -15.59
C ALA A 490 -11.72 -1.16 -16.75
N LEU A 491 -12.91 -0.63 -16.88
CA LEU A 491 -13.88 -1.02 -17.89
C LEU A 491 -14.10 0.10 -18.89
N VAL A 492 -14.31 -0.26 -20.16
CA VAL A 492 -14.60 0.64 -21.26
C VAL A 492 -16.04 0.44 -21.73
N GLY A 493 -16.71 1.54 -22.08
CA GLY A 493 -18.03 1.53 -22.70
C GLY A 493 -19.20 1.71 -21.74
N ILE A 494 -18.94 1.97 -20.46
CA ILE A 494 -19.95 2.18 -19.43
C ILE A 494 -19.98 3.62 -18.86
N ASP A 495 -19.04 4.44 -19.29
CA ASP A 495 -18.83 5.83 -18.82
C ASP A 495 -19.98 6.80 -19.10
N GLN A 496 -20.94 6.42 -19.96
CA GLN A 496 -22.16 7.18 -20.19
C GLN A 496 -23.25 6.93 -19.14
N TYR A 497 -23.20 5.78 -18.45
CA TYR A 497 -24.23 5.32 -17.53
C TYR A 497 -23.82 5.47 -16.06
N ILE A 498 -22.54 5.30 -15.76
CA ILE A 498 -21.95 5.53 -14.44
C ILE A 498 -21.17 6.84 -14.49
N ILE A 499 -21.58 7.81 -13.68
CA ILE A 499 -20.98 9.15 -13.70
C ILE A 499 -19.77 9.23 -12.78
N LYS A 500 -19.85 8.69 -11.57
CA LYS A 500 -18.78 8.74 -10.54
C LYS A 500 -18.50 7.34 -10.01
N THR A 501 -19.38 6.83 -9.17
CA THR A 501 -19.32 5.52 -8.52
C THR A 501 -20.49 4.65 -8.95
N GLY A 502 -20.38 3.35 -8.76
CA GLY A 502 -21.48 2.44 -9.06
C GLY A 502 -21.12 0.98 -8.85
N THR A 503 -22.13 0.14 -8.89
CA THR A 503 -22.01 -1.30 -8.77
C THR A 503 -22.36 -1.98 -10.08
N ILE A 504 -21.58 -2.99 -10.45
CA ILE A 504 -21.82 -3.82 -11.62
C ILE A 504 -22.10 -5.25 -11.15
N SER A 505 -23.21 -5.81 -11.62
CA SER A 505 -23.61 -7.17 -11.27
C SER A 505 -24.19 -7.93 -12.45
N THR A 506 -24.14 -9.28 -12.36
CA THR A 506 -24.89 -10.17 -13.26
C THR A 506 -26.17 -10.70 -12.60
N SER A 507 -26.29 -10.64 -11.27
CA SER A 507 -27.46 -11.12 -10.56
C SER A 507 -28.63 -10.14 -10.64
N GLU A 508 -29.85 -10.66 -10.76
CA GLU A 508 -31.07 -9.84 -10.80
C GLU A 508 -31.52 -9.37 -9.42
N VAL A 509 -31.12 -10.10 -8.39
CA VAL A 509 -31.45 -9.79 -6.99
C VAL A 509 -30.37 -8.94 -6.29
N ALA A 510 -29.29 -8.62 -6.99
CA ALA A 510 -28.17 -7.88 -6.41
C ALA A 510 -28.59 -6.50 -5.89
N HIS A 511 -28.13 -6.20 -4.69
CA HIS A 511 -28.09 -4.84 -4.13
C HIS A 511 -26.81 -4.11 -4.53
N ILE A 512 -26.76 -2.83 -4.27
CA ILE A 512 -25.55 -2.04 -4.53
C ILE A 512 -24.47 -2.31 -3.47
N LEU A 513 -23.22 -2.12 -3.86
CA LEU A 513 -22.12 -1.97 -2.90
C LEU A 513 -22.23 -0.56 -2.30
N LYS A 514 -22.10 -0.46 -0.98
CA LYS A 514 -22.26 0.79 -0.23
C LYS A 514 -21.38 1.87 -0.79
N ASP A 515 -21.93 3.05 -1.00
CA ASP A 515 -21.18 4.21 -1.46
C ASP A 515 -20.20 4.71 -0.38
N MET A 516 -19.17 5.40 -0.82
CA MET A 516 -18.13 5.90 0.07
C MET A 516 -18.62 7.12 0.85
N LYS A 517 -18.28 7.16 2.15
CA LYS A 517 -18.50 8.34 2.97
C LYS A 517 -17.24 9.22 2.92
N TYR A 518 -17.37 10.38 2.32
CA TYR A 518 -16.27 11.35 2.27
C TYR A 518 -16.22 12.15 3.58
N SER A 519 -15.00 12.37 4.08
CA SER A 519 -14.76 13.16 5.30
C SER A 519 -14.81 14.66 5.05
N VAL A 520 -14.71 15.08 3.79
CA VAL A 520 -14.69 16.49 3.37
C VAL A 520 -15.86 16.74 2.44
N SER A 521 -16.54 17.88 2.60
CA SER A 521 -17.61 18.34 1.72
C SER A 521 -17.11 19.50 0.83
N PRO A 522 -17.72 19.73 -0.35
CA PRO A 522 -17.39 20.86 -1.22
C PRO A 522 -17.87 22.19 -0.60
N VAL A 523 -16.93 22.91 0.03
CA VAL A 523 -17.21 24.18 0.73
C VAL A 523 -16.83 25.41 -0.09
N VAL A 524 -15.87 25.27 -1.00
CA VAL A 524 -15.45 26.38 -1.88
C VAL A 524 -16.31 26.40 -3.13
N ARG A 525 -16.95 27.54 -3.41
CA ARG A 525 -17.78 27.74 -4.61
C ARG A 525 -17.21 28.87 -5.45
N VAL A 526 -16.96 28.60 -6.72
CA VAL A 526 -16.39 29.58 -7.67
C VAL A 526 -17.27 29.63 -8.92
N SER A 527 -17.64 30.83 -9.33
CA SER A 527 -18.30 31.07 -10.63
C SER A 527 -17.25 31.10 -11.74
N VAL A 528 -17.51 30.41 -12.84
CA VAL A 528 -16.61 30.28 -13.99
C VAL A 528 -17.32 30.79 -15.24
N LYS A 529 -16.62 31.66 -15.98
CA LYS A 529 -17.14 32.27 -17.21
C LYS A 529 -16.11 32.17 -18.34
N CYS A 530 -16.57 31.94 -19.56
CA CYS A 530 -15.71 32.00 -20.74
C CYS A 530 -15.20 33.42 -20.99
N LYS A 531 -13.95 33.56 -21.42
CA LYS A 531 -13.42 34.81 -21.96
C LYS A 531 -14.13 35.19 -23.27
N ASP A 532 -14.29 34.21 -24.18
CA ASP A 532 -14.99 34.36 -25.46
C ASP A 532 -16.27 33.52 -25.46
N GLY A 533 -17.39 34.06 -25.89
CA GLY A 533 -18.69 33.35 -25.97
C GLY A 533 -18.67 32.12 -26.90
N LYS A 534 -17.74 32.08 -27.86
CA LYS A 534 -17.52 30.94 -28.77
C LYS A 534 -17.03 29.68 -28.03
N ASP A 535 -16.42 29.84 -26.85
CA ASP A 535 -15.89 28.74 -26.05
C ASP A 535 -16.88 28.17 -25.03
N LEU A 536 -18.11 28.68 -24.99
CA LEU A 536 -19.16 28.18 -24.09
C LEU A 536 -19.39 26.66 -24.20
N PRO A 537 -19.49 26.05 -25.42
CA PRO A 537 -19.62 24.60 -25.52
C PRO A 537 -18.43 23.83 -24.93
N LYS A 538 -17.21 24.35 -25.08
CA LYS A 538 -16.01 23.75 -24.49
C LYS A 538 -16.02 23.84 -22.95
N LEU A 539 -16.50 24.95 -22.39
CA LEU A 539 -16.66 25.11 -20.95
C LEU A 539 -17.67 24.10 -20.40
N VAL A 540 -18.85 23.98 -21.01
CA VAL A 540 -19.88 23.02 -20.58
C VAL A 540 -19.37 21.59 -20.64
N GLU A 541 -18.67 21.21 -21.73
CA GLU A 541 -18.05 19.89 -21.82
C GLU A 541 -16.95 19.69 -20.79
N GLY A 542 -16.09 20.68 -20.56
CA GLY A 542 -15.05 20.65 -19.55
C GLY A 542 -15.60 20.47 -18.13
N LEU A 543 -16.68 21.16 -17.79
CA LEU A 543 -17.38 21.03 -16.50
C LEU A 543 -17.98 19.63 -16.31
N LYS A 544 -18.60 19.07 -17.35
CA LYS A 544 -19.10 17.68 -17.31
C LYS A 544 -17.96 16.67 -17.11
N ARG A 545 -16.83 16.89 -17.76
CA ARG A 545 -15.64 16.03 -17.59
C ARG A 545 -15.06 16.15 -16.18
N LEU A 546 -14.97 17.37 -15.65
CA LEU A 546 -14.47 17.63 -14.30
C LEU A 546 -15.33 16.93 -13.25
N SER A 547 -16.66 17.07 -13.35
CA SER A 547 -17.61 16.41 -12.45
C SER A 547 -17.53 14.88 -12.48
N LYS A 548 -17.12 14.28 -13.62
CA LYS A 548 -16.89 12.83 -13.72
C LYS A 548 -15.54 12.40 -13.15
N SER A 549 -14.51 13.20 -13.36
CA SER A 549 -13.13 12.84 -12.96
C SER A 549 -12.86 13.01 -11.47
N ASP A 550 -13.66 13.79 -10.75
CA ASP A 550 -13.50 14.02 -9.33
C ASP A 550 -14.80 13.77 -8.56
N PRO A 551 -14.81 12.82 -7.60
CA PRO A 551 -16.01 12.46 -6.85
C PRO A 551 -16.61 13.61 -6.05
N LEU A 552 -15.79 14.53 -5.50
CA LEU A 552 -16.27 15.64 -4.66
C LEU A 552 -16.64 16.89 -5.44
N VAL A 553 -16.18 17.04 -6.68
CA VAL A 553 -16.51 18.23 -7.47
C VAL A 553 -17.97 18.18 -7.92
N VAL A 554 -18.70 19.25 -7.63
CA VAL A 554 -20.07 19.47 -8.08
C VAL A 554 -20.10 20.67 -9.01
N CYS A 555 -20.50 20.43 -10.27
CA CYS A 555 -20.69 21.48 -11.25
C CYS A 555 -22.17 21.70 -11.44
N SER A 556 -22.65 22.94 -11.26
CA SER A 556 -24.03 23.35 -11.45
C SER A 556 -24.10 24.62 -12.30
N THR A 557 -25.23 24.83 -12.93
CA THR A 557 -25.55 26.11 -13.58
C THR A 557 -26.64 26.78 -12.79
N GLU A 558 -26.46 28.01 -12.38
CA GLU A 558 -27.45 28.76 -11.66
C GLU A 558 -28.57 29.19 -12.62
N GLU A 559 -29.81 28.80 -12.34
CA GLU A 559 -30.92 28.99 -13.26
C GLU A 559 -31.23 30.48 -13.51
N LYS A 560 -30.97 31.35 -12.51
CA LYS A 560 -31.31 32.78 -12.60
C LYS A 560 -30.25 33.57 -13.36
N THR A 561 -28.98 33.30 -13.17
CA THR A 561 -27.86 34.06 -13.75
C THR A 561 -27.26 33.39 -14.98
N GLY A 562 -27.51 32.08 -15.18
CA GLY A 562 -26.88 31.27 -16.22
C GLY A 562 -25.38 31.02 -15.99
N GLU A 563 -24.90 31.37 -14.80
CA GLU A 563 -23.49 31.18 -14.46
C GLU A 563 -23.16 29.72 -14.12
N SER A 564 -22.01 29.26 -14.57
CA SER A 564 -21.49 27.94 -14.22
C SER A 564 -20.74 28.02 -12.90
N ILE A 565 -21.19 27.26 -11.91
CA ILE A 565 -20.59 27.19 -10.56
C ILE A 565 -19.89 25.87 -10.38
N ILE A 566 -18.64 25.93 -9.89
CA ILE A 566 -17.87 24.77 -9.44
C ILE A 566 -17.81 24.83 -7.93
N ALA A 567 -18.26 23.77 -7.26
CA ALA A 567 -18.08 23.57 -5.84
C ALA A 567 -17.06 22.44 -5.62
N CYS A 568 -16.03 22.67 -4.79
CA CYS A 568 -14.95 21.74 -4.51
C CYS A 568 -14.49 21.84 -3.04
N ALA A 569 -13.59 20.96 -2.63
CA ALA A 569 -13.06 20.94 -1.27
C ALA A 569 -11.99 22.02 -1.04
N GLY A 570 -11.19 22.36 -2.07
CA GLY A 570 -10.16 23.40 -2.03
C GLY A 570 -9.66 23.76 -3.42
#